data_204ea2d0b873a7bb920a886a517dca99
#
_entry.id   204ea2d0b873a7bb920a886a517dca99
#
_cell.length_a   1.000
_cell.length_b   1.000
_cell.length_c   1.000
_cell.angle_alpha   90.00
_cell.angle_beta   90.00
_cell.angle_gamma   90.00
#
_symmetry.space_group_name_H-M   'P 1'
#
loop_
_entity.id
_entity.type
_entity.pdbx_description
1 polymer ?
#
loop_
_entity_poly.entity_id
_entity_poly.type
_entity_poly.pdbx_seq_one_letter_code
_entity_poly.pdbx_strand_id
1 'polypeptide(L)'
;NTNGVACEAVSSACAAGTSDRECAACVSGSFSHTTGLSSCSTWDTCPAGMGQSAAGSSTANRQCTACSLEANYSSDADGTACASVNPCTATEYESAAPTVTSDRDCSSHTAECPELQFTFTAPTTTSDRVCHTVKTCSAGEYSTADPTTTSDRVCSECPEQMFKTTAGNEACAAWATCPAAQGQKTAGSATADRVCEACDGVATFSNTDNG
;
A
#
# COMPACT_ATOMS: atom_id res chain seq x y z
N ASN A 1 -73.86 -15.38 -20.52
CA ASN A 1 -73.84 -15.22 -19.10
C ASN A 1 -72.51 -14.70 -18.65
N THR A 2 -72.47 -13.47 -18.49
CA THR A 2 -71.67 -12.56 -17.75
C THR A 2 -71.09 -13.18 -16.49
N ASN A 3 -69.83 -13.54 -16.52
CA ASN A 3 -68.92 -13.33 -15.41
C ASN A 3 -67.73 -12.56 -15.93
N GLY A 4 -68.00 -11.25 -16.11
CA GLY A 4 -66.90 -10.30 -16.22
C GLY A 4 -66.10 -10.35 -14.96
N VAL A 5 -65.10 -11.22 -14.91
CA VAL A 5 -63.98 -10.99 -14.04
C VAL A 5 -63.23 -9.83 -14.70
N ALA A 6 -63.48 -8.64 -14.18
CA ALA A 6 -62.61 -7.52 -14.47
C ALA A 6 -61.18 -8.00 -14.17
N CYS A 7 -60.34 -8.02 -15.15
CA CYS A 7 -58.91 -8.15 -14.95
C CYS A 7 -58.44 -6.85 -14.25
N GLU A 8 -58.79 -6.71 -12.95
CA GLU A 8 -58.24 -5.65 -12.14
C GLU A 8 -56.77 -5.92 -11.94
N ALA A 9 -55.99 -5.04 -12.52
CA ALA A 9 -54.60 -4.71 -12.12
C ALA A 9 -53.56 -5.83 -12.22
N VAL A 10 -53.69 -6.81 -13.11
CA VAL A 10 -52.55 -7.64 -13.51
C VAL A 10 -52.16 -7.26 -14.93
N SER A 11 -50.99 -6.63 -15.09
CA SER A 11 -50.44 -6.47 -16.42
C SER A 11 -50.09 -7.85 -16.95
N SER A 12 -50.86 -8.28 -17.91
CA SER A 12 -50.82 -9.63 -18.46
C SER A 12 -50.70 -9.57 -19.97
N ALA A 13 -49.80 -10.37 -20.52
CA ALA A 13 -49.78 -10.60 -21.95
C ALA A 13 -51.00 -11.47 -22.36
N CYS A 14 -51.78 -11.03 -23.32
CA CYS A 14 -52.90 -11.79 -23.85
C CYS A 14 -52.48 -12.52 -25.13
N ALA A 15 -52.77 -13.81 -25.21
CA ALA A 15 -52.58 -14.57 -26.47
C ALA A 15 -53.49 -14.03 -27.55
N ALA A 16 -52.93 -13.80 -28.77
CA ALA A 16 -53.73 -13.38 -29.92
C ALA A 16 -54.51 -14.58 -30.49
N GLY A 17 -55.80 -14.46 -30.63
CA GLY A 17 -56.59 -15.37 -31.47
C GLY A 17 -57.67 -16.24 -30.82
N THR A 18 -57.96 -16.09 -29.53
CA THR A 18 -59.10 -16.75 -28.86
C THR A 18 -60.20 -15.76 -28.51
N SER A 19 -61.46 -16.15 -28.71
CA SER A 19 -62.64 -15.33 -28.38
C SER A 19 -62.81 -15.09 -26.88
N ASP A 20 -62.15 -15.89 -26.05
CA ASP A 20 -62.01 -15.69 -24.61
C ASP A 20 -60.51 -15.50 -24.32
N ARG A 21 -60.08 -14.26 -24.12
CA ARG A 21 -58.71 -13.92 -23.79
C ARG A 21 -58.36 -14.36 -22.37
N GLU A 22 -57.65 -15.48 -22.27
CA GLU A 22 -56.96 -15.78 -21.03
C GLU A 22 -55.71 -14.92 -20.95
N CYS A 23 -55.74 -13.94 -20.07
CA CYS A 23 -54.59 -13.11 -19.78
C CYS A 23 -53.74 -13.80 -18.72
N ALA A 24 -52.50 -14.16 -19.06
CA ALA A 24 -51.52 -14.67 -18.11
C ALA A 24 -50.60 -13.56 -17.64
N ALA A 25 -50.30 -13.54 -16.36
CA ALA A 25 -49.32 -12.58 -15.77
C ALA A 25 -47.94 -12.79 -16.45
N CYS A 26 -47.18 -11.71 -16.60
CA CYS A 26 -45.80 -11.80 -17.07
C CYS A 26 -45.00 -12.69 -16.11
N VAL A 27 -44.22 -13.61 -16.68
CA VAL A 27 -43.36 -14.51 -15.91
C VAL A 27 -42.23 -13.69 -15.24
N SER A 28 -41.62 -14.27 -14.21
CA SER A 28 -40.48 -13.66 -13.56
C SER A 28 -39.41 -13.28 -14.58
N GLY A 29 -38.81 -12.10 -14.47
CA GLY A 29 -37.87 -11.55 -15.44
C GLY A 29 -38.51 -10.72 -16.55
N SER A 30 -39.84 -10.57 -16.56
CA SER A 30 -40.54 -9.77 -17.56
C SER A 30 -41.71 -8.97 -16.97
N PHE A 31 -42.13 -7.94 -17.67
CA PHE A 31 -43.18 -7.01 -17.23
C PHE A 31 -44.02 -6.49 -18.40
N SER A 32 -45.19 -5.92 -18.08
CA SER A 32 -45.97 -5.13 -19.01
C SER A 32 -46.64 -3.98 -18.26
N HIS A 33 -46.46 -2.74 -18.76
CA HIS A 33 -47.10 -1.56 -18.20
C HIS A 33 -48.60 -1.46 -18.56
N THR A 34 -48.99 -2.15 -19.58
CA THR A 34 -50.34 -2.05 -20.15
C THR A 34 -51.06 -3.39 -20.10
N THR A 35 -52.30 -3.36 -19.69
CA THR A 35 -53.22 -4.52 -19.78
C THR A 35 -53.56 -4.80 -21.24
N GLY A 36 -53.64 -6.08 -21.61
CA GLY A 36 -54.14 -6.47 -22.91
C GLY A 36 -53.08 -6.56 -24.03
N LEU A 37 -51.80 -6.41 -23.73
CA LEU A 37 -50.73 -6.65 -24.70
C LEU A 37 -50.50 -8.16 -24.92
N SER A 38 -50.04 -8.49 -26.13
CA SER A 38 -49.73 -9.87 -26.52
C SER A 38 -48.35 -10.35 -26.09
N SER A 39 -47.53 -9.49 -25.46
CA SER A 39 -46.16 -9.82 -25.05
C SER A 39 -45.72 -9.06 -23.82
N CYS A 40 -44.87 -9.68 -23.02
CA CYS A 40 -44.12 -9.06 -21.94
C CYS A 40 -42.76 -8.63 -22.42
N SER A 41 -42.25 -7.50 -21.91
CA SER A 41 -40.86 -7.06 -22.12
C SER A 41 -40.02 -7.64 -20.99
N THR A 42 -38.77 -7.99 -21.30
CA THR A 42 -37.79 -8.42 -20.28
C THR A 42 -37.38 -7.25 -19.41
N TRP A 43 -37.09 -7.52 -18.14
CA TRP A 43 -36.52 -6.50 -17.26
C TRP A 43 -35.15 -6.08 -17.80
N ASP A 44 -34.84 -4.80 -17.68
CA ASP A 44 -33.52 -4.28 -18.00
C ASP A 44 -32.49 -4.83 -17.01
N THR A 45 -31.25 -5.02 -17.46
CA THR A 45 -30.10 -5.27 -16.61
C THR A 45 -29.51 -3.94 -16.14
N CYS A 46 -29.02 -3.87 -14.90
CA CYS A 46 -28.26 -2.71 -14.45
C CYS A 46 -26.81 -2.83 -15.00
N PRO A 47 -26.29 -1.81 -15.68
CA PRO A 47 -24.90 -1.81 -16.12
C PRO A 47 -23.91 -1.92 -14.96
N ALA A 48 -22.68 -2.35 -15.22
CA ALA A 48 -21.60 -2.30 -14.24
C ALA A 48 -21.46 -0.87 -13.67
N GLY A 49 -21.24 -0.75 -12.37
CA GLY A 49 -21.24 0.51 -11.64
C GLY A 49 -22.63 1.00 -11.23
N MET A 50 -23.69 0.25 -11.58
CA MET A 50 -25.05 0.49 -11.15
C MET A 50 -25.66 -0.77 -10.51
N GLY A 51 -26.40 -0.59 -9.45
CA GLY A 51 -27.10 -1.69 -8.79
C GLY A 51 -28.62 -1.51 -8.82
N GLN A 52 -29.34 -2.59 -8.61
CA GLN A 52 -30.78 -2.57 -8.50
C GLN A 52 -31.23 -1.77 -7.28
N SER A 53 -31.99 -0.72 -7.50
CA SER A 53 -32.63 0.09 -6.43
C SER A 53 -34.08 -0.32 -6.18
N ALA A 54 -34.76 -0.86 -7.19
CA ALA A 54 -36.09 -1.47 -7.06
C ALA A 54 -36.17 -2.71 -7.94
N ALA A 55 -36.70 -3.79 -7.37
CA ALA A 55 -36.90 -5.03 -8.09
C ALA A 55 -37.97 -4.83 -9.18
N GLY A 56 -37.77 -5.49 -10.32
CA GLY A 56 -38.81 -5.61 -11.32
C GLY A 56 -40.01 -6.42 -10.78
N SER A 57 -41.16 -6.16 -11.34
CA SER A 57 -42.41 -6.90 -11.06
C SER A 57 -43.06 -7.32 -12.39
N SER A 58 -44.19 -8.00 -12.34
CA SER A 58 -44.98 -8.31 -13.56
C SER A 58 -45.53 -7.05 -14.23
N THR A 59 -45.57 -5.90 -13.50
CA THR A 59 -46.15 -4.64 -13.98
C THR A 59 -45.13 -3.51 -14.17
N ALA A 60 -43.94 -3.65 -13.64
CA ALA A 60 -42.90 -2.60 -13.67
C ALA A 60 -41.53 -3.17 -13.97
N ASN A 61 -40.78 -2.41 -14.76
CA ASN A 61 -39.36 -2.71 -15.00
C ASN A 61 -38.52 -2.53 -13.73
N ARG A 62 -37.36 -3.16 -13.70
CA ARG A 62 -36.34 -2.94 -12.69
C ARG A 62 -35.85 -1.49 -12.76
N GLN A 63 -35.49 -0.93 -11.61
CA GLN A 63 -34.84 0.37 -11.53
C GLN A 63 -33.40 0.20 -11.07
N CYS A 64 -32.50 0.96 -11.66
CA CYS A 64 -31.08 0.95 -11.38
C CYS A 64 -30.65 2.31 -10.83
N THR A 65 -29.73 2.29 -9.87
CA THR A 65 -29.08 3.47 -9.29
C THR A 65 -27.58 3.28 -9.32
N ALA A 66 -26.82 4.34 -9.59
CA ALA A 66 -25.36 4.32 -9.54
C ALA A 66 -24.88 3.90 -8.14
N CYS A 67 -23.87 3.04 -8.10
CA CYS A 67 -23.18 2.71 -6.87
C CYS A 67 -22.42 3.93 -6.34
N SER A 68 -22.31 4.05 -5.02
CA SER A 68 -21.60 5.14 -4.34
C SER A 68 -20.13 4.76 -4.22
N LEU A 69 -19.25 5.55 -4.81
CA LEU A 69 -17.81 5.40 -4.65
C LEU A 69 -17.43 5.26 -3.17
N GLU A 70 -16.52 4.35 -2.85
CA GLU A 70 -16.04 4.02 -1.49
C GLU A 70 -17.05 3.29 -0.59
N ALA A 71 -18.33 3.29 -0.91
CA ALA A 71 -19.36 2.59 -0.12
C ALA A 71 -19.75 1.25 -0.73
N ASN A 72 -19.95 1.22 -2.05
CA ASN A 72 -20.41 0.02 -2.75
C ASN A 72 -20.05 0.05 -4.24
N TYR A 73 -20.06 -1.11 -4.86
CA TYR A 73 -19.69 -1.32 -6.25
C TYR A 73 -20.56 -2.38 -6.92
N SER A 74 -20.54 -2.44 -8.25
CA SER A 74 -21.16 -3.51 -9.05
C SER A 74 -20.25 -3.85 -10.23
N SER A 75 -19.64 -5.03 -10.22
CA SER A 75 -18.72 -5.50 -11.27
C SER A 75 -19.47 -5.94 -12.51
N ASP A 76 -20.69 -6.43 -12.39
CA ASP A 76 -21.44 -7.11 -13.42
C ASP A 76 -22.68 -6.32 -13.83
N ALA A 77 -23.08 -6.54 -15.10
CA ALA A 77 -24.30 -5.99 -15.64
C ALA A 77 -25.45 -7.02 -15.50
N ASP A 78 -25.79 -7.38 -14.26
CA ASP A 78 -26.72 -8.49 -13.98
C ASP A 78 -28.04 -8.03 -13.31
N GLY A 79 -28.06 -6.86 -12.74
CA GLY A 79 -29.21 -6.33 -12.03
C GLY A 79 -29.30 -6.75 -10.57
N THR A 80 -28.19 -7.14 -9.96
CA THR A 80 -28.10 -7.24 -8.49
C THR A 80 -27.95 -5.85 -7.86
N ALA A 81 -28.15 -5.74 -6.56
CA ALA A 81 -27.84 -4.50 -5.82
C ALA A 81 -26.31 -4.31 -5.75
N CYS A 82 -25.88 -3.04 -5.57
CA CYS A 82 -24.46 -2.76 -5.34
C CYS A 82 -23.96 -3.52 -4.10
N ALA A 83 -22.83 -4.22 -4.23
CA ALA A 83 -22.15 -4.89 -3.13
C ALA A 83 -21.39 -3.88 -2.28
N SER A 84 -21.32 -4.07 -0.97
CA SER A 84 -20.53 -3.20 -0.08
C SER A 84 -19.04 -3.36 -0.34
N VAL A 85 -18.30 -2.25 -0.31
CA VAL A 85 -16.84 -2.24 -0.32
C VAL A 85 -16.33 -2.82 0.99
N ASN A 86 -15.39 -3.78 0.92
CA ASN A 86 -14.79 -4.40 2.09
C ASN A 86 -13.65 -3.53 2.65
N PRO A 87 -13.59 -3.27 3.96
CA PRO A 87 -12.44 -2.59 4.55
C PRO A 87 -11.23 -3.52 4.63
N CYS A 88 -10.02 -2.97 4.46
CA CYS A 88 -8.80 -3.70 4.79
C CYS A 88 -8.72 -3.95 6.30
N THR A 89 -8.12 -5.06 6.70
CA THR A 89 -7.88 -5.39 8.11
C THR A 89 -6.78 -4.52 8.71
N ALA A 90 -6.60 -4.58 10.03
CA ALA A 90 -5.54 -3.82 10.72
C ALA A 90 -4.10 -4.24 10.31
N THR A 91 -3.94 -5.39 9.67
CA THR A 91 -2.65 -5.91 9.19
C THR A 91 -2.45 -5.71 7.69
N GLU A 92 -3.35 -4.99 7.04
CA GLU A 92 -3.36 -4.74 5.60
C GLU A 92 -3.44 -3.25 5.31
N TYR A 93 -3.00 -2.88 4.11
CA TYR A 93 -3.18 -1.55 3.54
C TYR A 93 -3.94 -1.65 2.22
N GLU A 94 -4.61 -0.56 1.86
CA GLU A 94 -5.26 -0.42 0.56
C GLU A 94 -4.18 -0.32 -0.52
N SER A 95 -4.05 -1.35 -1.34
CA SER A 95 -3.13 -1.39 -2.48
C SER A 95 -3.77 -0.83 -3.76
N ALA A 96 -5.10 -0.89 -3.87
CA ALA A 96 -5.88 -0.20 -4.87
C ALA A 96 -7.21 0.28 -4.28
N ALA A 97 -7.54 1.55 -4.54
CA ALA A 97 -8.80 2.12 -4.08
C ALA A 97 -10.00 1.48 -4.80
N PRO A 98 -11.16 1.37 -4.15
CA PRO A 98 -12.37 0.86 -4.79
C PRO A 98 -12.84 1.80 -5.90
N THR A 99 -13.54 1.22 -6.86
CA THR A 99 -14.24 1.98 -7.92
C THR A 99 -15.72 1.67 -7.86
N VAL A 100 -16.53 2.34 -8.66
CA VAL A 100 -17.96 1.98 -8.77
C VAL A 100 -18.16 0.58 -9.38
N THR A 101 -17.11 -0.02 -9.98
CA THR A 101 -17.17 -1.34 -10.62
C THR A 101 -16.29 -2.38 -9.98
N SER A 102 -15.49 -2.05 -8.97
CA SER A 102 -14.60 -3.00 -8.29
C SER A 102 -14.53 -2.73 -6.79
N ASP A 103 -14.32 -3.78 -6.02
CA ASP A 103 -13.97 -3.68 -4.62
C ASP A 103 -12.57 -3.07 -4.43
N ARG A 104 -12.23 -2.73 -3.22
CA ARG A 104 -10.88 -2.36 -2.76
C ARG A 104 -9.98 -3.58 -2.81
N ASP A 105 -8.74 -3.37 -3.26
CA ASP A 105 -7.69 -4.37 -3.08
C ASP A 105 -6.88 -4.08 -1.81
N CYS A 106 -6.69 -5.11 -1.01
CA CYS A 106 -5.89 -5.05 0.20
C CYS A 106 -4.64 -5.92 0.08
N SER A 107 -3.52 -5.43 0.57
CA SER A 107 -2.26 -6.16 0.65
C SER A 107 -1.75 -6.16 2.08
N SER A 108 -1.18 -7.28 2.51
CA SER A 108 -0.63 -7.40 3.86
C SER A 108 0.57 -6.49 4.05
N HIS A 109 0.66 -5.83 5.22
CA HIS A 109 1.86 -5.11 5.61
C HIS A 109 3.05 -6.06 5.73
N THR A 110 4.22 -5.58 5.31
CA THR A 110 5.49 -6.19 5.70
C THR A 110 5.61 -6.14 7.22
N ALA A 111 5.71 -7.31 7.88
CA ALA A 111 5.67 -7.38 9.35
C ALA A 111 6.85 -6.64 9.99
N GLU A 112 8.06 -6.92 9.52
CA GLU A 112 9.31 -6.31 9.99
C GLU A 112 10.28 -6.10 8.83
N CYS A 113 11.18 -5.13 8.97
CA CYS A 113 12.26 -4.97 8.01
C CYS A 113 13.23 -6.16 8.11
N PRO A 114 13.82 -6.62 6.98
CA PRO A 114 14.85 -7.65 6.99
C PRO A 114 16.05 -7.25 7.86
N GLU A 115 16.91 -8.22 8.19
CA GLU A 115 18.17 -7.97 8.89
C GLU A 115 19.00 -6.89 8.19
N LEU A 116 19.69 -6.08 8.95
CA LEU A 116 20.48 -4.93 8.49
C LEU A 116 19.65 -3.84 7.79
N GLN A 117 18.35 -3.81 8.04
CA GLN A 117 17.48 -2.73 7.62
C GLN A 117 16.68 -2.19 8.82
N PHE A 118 16.21 -0.96 8.71
CA PHE A 118 15.35 -0.31 9.68
C PHE A 118 14.11 0.26 8.99
N THR A 119 13.02 0.44 9.75
CA THR A 119 11.82 1.08 9.25
C THR A 119 12.07 2.58 9.08
N PHE A 120 12.19 3.01 7.85
CA PHE A 120 12.32 4.44 7.52
C PHE A 120 10.96 5.15 7.56
N THR A 121 9.93 4.49 6.99
CA THR A 121 8.56 4.98 7.06
C THR A 121 7.67 3.89 7.62
N ALA A 122 6.89 4.22 8.65
CA ALA A 122 5.92 3.30 9.22
C ALA A 122 4.79 3.01 8.21
N PRO A 123 4.18 1.80 8.26
CA PRO A 123 3.04 1.48 7.42
C PRO A 123 1.83 2.35 7.78
N THR A 124 0.97 2.56 6.81
CA THR A 124 -0.30 3.30 6.96
C THR A 124 -1.45 2.47 6.40
N THR A 125 -2.67 2.95 6.51
CA THR A 125 -3.84 2.28 5.90
C THR A 125 -3.81 2.23 4.37
N THR A 126 -2.92 2.99 3.73
CA THR A 126 -2.82 3.09 2.25
C THR A 126 -1.40 2.85 1.72
N SER A 127 -0.45 2.48 2.58
CA SER A 127 0.91 2.18 2.15
C SER A 127 1.58 1.16 3.06
N ASP A 128 2.46 0.35 2.48
CA ASP A 128 3.31 -0.54 3.25
C ASP A 128 4.45 0.20 3.93
N ARG A 129 5.13 -0.48 4.84
CA ARG A 129 6.38 -0.09 5.47
C ARG A 129 7.48 0.11 4.44
N VAL A 130 8.27 1.18 4.60
CA VAL A 130 9.49 1.39 3.82
C VAL A 130 10.70 1.06 4.68
N CYS A 131 11.52 0.15 4.20
CA CYS A 131 12.75 -0.28 4.86
C CYS A 131 13.98 0.31 4.16
N HIS A 132 14.95 0.80 4.95
CA HIS A 132 16.23 1.27 4.46
C HIS A 132 17.36 0.44 5.06
N THR A 133 18.41 0.22 4.28
CA THR A 133 19.61 -0.48 4.74
C THR A 133 20.35 0.37 5.78
N VAL A 134 20.75 -0.28 6.88
CA VAL A 134 21.60 0.33 7.90
C VAL A 134 22.96 0.67 7.30
N LYS A 135 23.40 1.93 7.46
CA LYS A 135 24.71 2.35 6.96
C LYS A 135 25.86 1.76 7.77
N THR A 136 26.99 1.59 7.11
CA THR A 136 28.29 1.29 7.73
C THR A 136 29.10 2.57 7.77
N CYS A 137 29.78 2.86 8.89
CA CYS A 137 30.63 4.04 9.00
C CYS A 137 31.82 3.93 8.06
N SER A 138 32.19 5.03 7.43
CA SER A 138 33.32 5.12 6.51
C SER A 138 34.68 5.02 7.23
N ALA A 139 35.74 4.91 6.46
CA ALA A 139 37.08 5.15 7.01
C ALA A 139 37.16 6.57 7.61
N GLY A 140 37.78 6.70 8.77
CA GLY A 140 37.80 7.96 9.52
C GLY A 140 36.58 8.26 10.37
N GLU A 141 35.57 7.36 10.37
CA GLU A 141 34.36 7.48 11.19
C GLU A 141 34.18 6.24 12.06
N TYR A 142 33.47 6.38 13.17
CA TYR A 142 33.08 5.29 14.08
C TYR A 142 31.60 5.40 14.47
N SER A 143 31.04 4.30 14.93
CA SER A 143 29.64 4.28 15.39
C SER A 143 29.52 4.96 16.77
N THR A 144 28.67 5.96 16.87
CA THR A 144 28.32 6.63 18.13
C THR A 144 26.97 6.19 18.68
N ALA A 145 26.10 5.64 17.82
CA ALA A 145 24.84 5.00 18.21
C ALA A 145 24.55 3.86 17.26
N ASP A 146 24.22 2.70 17.82
CA ASP A 146 23.80 1.53 17.05
C ASP A 146 22.43 1.75 16.43
N PRO A 147 22.14 1.09 15.29
CA PRO A 147 20.84 1.16 14.66
C PRO A 147 19.79 0.49 15.53
N THR A 148 18.57 0.94 15.39
CA THR A 148 17.38 0.32 15.98
C THR A 148 16.47 -0.21 14.87
N THR A 149 15.33 -0.77 15.22
CA THR A 149 14.31 -1.17 14.24
C THR A 149 13.68 0.02 13.50
N THR A 150 13.88 1.26 13.99
CA THR A 150 13.28 2.48 13.44
C THR A 150 14.28 3.62 13.20
N SER A 151 15.57 3.40 13.42
CA SER A 151 16.60 4.42 13.20
C SER A 151 17.87 3.82 12.61
N ASP A 152 18.53 4.60 11.78
CA ASP A 152 19.83 4.24 11.22
C ASP A 152 20.95 4.39 12.26
N ARG A 153 22.10 3.78 11.99
CA ARG A 153 23.35 3.98 12.72
C ARG A 153 23.78 5.44 12.65
N VAL A 154 24.30 5.97 13.75
CA VAL A 154 24.92 7.29 13.78
C VAL A 154 26.44 7.11 13.71
N CYS A 155 27.07 7.73 12.72
CA CYS A 155 28.52 7.75 12.55
C CYS A 155 29.05 9.17 12.83
N SER A 156 30.20 9.26 13.49
CA SER A 156 30.92 10.50 13.74
C SER A 156 32.37 10.34 13.34
N GLU A 157 33.02 11.43 12.97
CA GLU A 157 34.45 11.45 12.67
C GLU A 157 35.27 10.98 13.90
N CYS A 158 36.40 10.31 13.62
CA CYS A 158 37.33 9.94 14.67
C CYS A 158 37.76 11.17 15.46
N PRO A 159 37.82 11.10 16.80
CA PRO A 159 38.37 12.16 17.63
C PRO A 159 39.77 12.56 17.22
N GLU A 160 40.23 13.72 17.63
CA GLU A 160 41.61 14.13 17.42
C GLU A 160 42.59 13.07 17.94
N GLN A 161 43.68 12.87 17.22
CA GLN A 161 44.74 11.88 17.53
C GLN A 161 44.25 10.42 17.41
N MET A 162 43.15 10.17 16.75
CA MET A 162 42.63 8.84 16.47
C MET A 162 42.39 8.66 14.97
N PHE A 163 42.39 7.40 14.51
CA PHE A 163 42.18 7.08 13.10
C PHE A 163 41.47 5.74 12.92
N LYS A 164 40.91 5.56 11.75
CA LYS A 164 40.38 4.28 11.26
C LYS A 164 40.57 4.17 9.75
N THR A 165 41.36 3.19 9.34
CA THR A 165 41.76 3.03 7.92
C THR A 165 40.72 2.45 7.01
N THR A 166 39.76 1.69 7.57
CA THR A 166 38.76 0.95 6.80
C THR A 166 37.35 1.33 7.21
N ALA A 167 36.39 1.15 6.31
CA ALA A 167 34.98 1.22 6.67
C ALA A 167 34.63 0.12 7.67
N GLY A 168 33.77 0.43 8.62
CA GLY A 168 33.35 -0.47 9.72
C GLY A 168 32.69 0.33 10.82
N ASN A 169 32.25 -0.38 11.86
CA ASN A 169 31.50 0.25 12.95
C ASN A 169 32.33 0.36 14.25
N GLU A 170 33.53 -0.18 14.22
CA GLU A 170 34.46 -0.24 15.33
C GLU A 170 34.93 1.17 15.72
N ALA A 171 35.41 1.28 16.94
CA ALA A 171 36.02 2.50 17.45
C ALA A 171 37.31 2.84 16.68
N CYS A 172 37.68 4.12 16.66
CA CYS A 172 38.94 4.59 16.12
C CYS A 172 40.10 4.15 17.02
N ALA A 173 41.25 3.84 16.40
CA ALA A 173 42.50 3.56 17.11
C ALA A 173 43.27 4.87 17.37
N ALA A 174 43.97 4.95 18.49
CA ALA A 174 44.85 6.09 18.75
C ALA A 174 46.05 6.08 17.79
N TRP A 175 46.54 7.27 17.39
CA TRP A 175 47.79 7.36 16.64
C TRP A 175 48.97 6.78 17.43
N ALA A 176 49.90 6.17 16.73
CA ALA A 176 51.12 5.66 17.33
C ALA A 176 51.90 6.80 17.99
N THR A 177 52.47 6.55 19.17
CA THR A 177 53.44 7.44 19.79
C THR A 177 54.80 7.17 19.19
N CYS A 178 55.49 8.21 18.74
CA CYS A 178 56.85 8.02 18.24
C CYS A 178 57.81 7.66 19.40
N PRO A 179 58.54 6.52 19.27
CA PRO A 179 59.52 6.11 20.27
C PRO A 179 60.63 7.17 20.48
N ALA A 180 61.36 7.06 21.60
CA ALA A 180 62.53 7.88 21.82
C ALA A 180 63.53 7.78 20.65
N ALA A 181 64.15 8.87 20.25
CA ALA A 181 65.02 9.03 19.08
C ALA A 181 64.31 8.92 17.71
N GLN A 182 62.95 8.95 17.69
CA GLN A 182 62.17 9.10 16.46
C GLN A 182 61.34 10.39 16.53
N GLY A 183 61.17 11.03 15.38
CA GLY A 183 60.29 12.17 15.20
C GLY A 183 59.13 11.84 14.26
N GLN A 184 58.08 12.65 14.30
CA GLN A 184 56.96 12.53 13.37
C GLN A 184 57.41 12.93 11.97
N LYS A 185 57.41 11.99 11.03
CA LYS A 185 57.63 12.23 9.61
C LYS A 185 56.36 12.72 8.89
N THR A 186 55.26 12.05 9.14
CA THR A 186 53.97 12.40 8.57
C THR A 186 52.93 12.48 9.68
N ALA A 187 52.17 13.56 9.71
CA ALA A 187 51.05 13.72 10.66
C ALA A 187 50.00 12.66 10.41
N GLY A 188 49.40 12.16 11.48
CA GLY A 188 48.22 11.32 11.38
C GLY A 188 47.03 12.12 10.86
N SER A 189 46.02 11.39 10.40
CA SER A 189 44.74 11.92 9.97
C SER A 189 43.61 11.04 10.52
N ALA A 190 42.37 11.40 10.29
CA ALA A 190 41.24 10.55 10.67
C ALA A 190 41.24 9.18 9.99
N THR A 191 41.95 9.04 8.86
CA THR A 191 42.01 7.78 8.06
C THR A 191 43.38 7.10 8.05
N ALA A 192 44.39 7.69 8.67
CA ALA A 192 45.75 7.13 8.66
C ALA A 192 46.49 7.44 9.97
N ASP A 193 47.28 6.48 10.42
CA ASP A 193 48.17 6.68 11.56
C ASP A 193 49.30 7.65 11.21
N ARG A 194 49.93 8.23 12.25
CA ARG A 194 51.15 9.00 12.10
C ARG A 194 52.32 8.07 11.71
N VAL A 195 53.23 8.59 10.91
CA VAL A 195 54.45 7.88 10.55
C VAL A 195 55.59 8.50 11.33
N CYS A 196 56.37 7.66 12.04
CA CYS A 196 57.59 8.04 12.74
C CYS A 196 58.83 7.68 11.95
N GLU A 197 59.88 8.49 12.03
CA GLU A 197 61.17 8.25 11.40
C GLU A 197 62.31 8.54 12.40
N ALA A 198 63.38 7.79 12.33
CA ALA A 198 64.54 7.99 13.17
C ALA A 198 65.13 9.40 12.99
N CYS A 199 65.47 10.09 14.07
CA CYS A 199 66.21 11.33 13.99
C CYS A 199 67.62 11.10 13.50
N ASP A 200 68.04 11.76 12.41
CA ASP A 200 69.34 11.57 11.74
C ASP A 200 70.52 12.33 12.42
N GLY A 201 70.27 12.83 13.60
CA GLY A 201 71.34 13.45 14.47
C GLY A 201 71.81 14.83 14.01
N VAL A 202 71.28 15.42 12.92
CA VAL A 202 71.81 16.69 12.37
C VAL A 202 70.91 17.89 12.57
N ALA A 203 69.65 17.72 12.85
CA ALA A 203 68.77 18.86 13.17
C ALA A 203 67.52 18.44 13.93
N THR A 204 67.28 19.11 15.04
CA THR A 204 66.06 19.17 15.86
C THR A 204 65.80 17.96 16.74
N PHE A 205 66.24 18.05 18.00
CA PHE A 205 65.64 17.31 19.10
C PHE A 205 64.18 17.80 19.30
N SER A 206 63.23 16.99 19.04
CA SER A 206 61.93 17.15 19.69
C SER A 206 62.05 16.49 21.08
N ASN A 207 62.17 17.28 22.10
CA ASN A 207 62.25 16.82 23.50
C ASN A 207 60.86 16.86 24.15
N THR A 208 59.81 16.84 23.35
CA THR A 208 58.45 16.81 23.84
C THR A 208 57.75 15.59 23.22
N ASP A 209 57.28 14.71 24.10
CA ASP A 209 56.17 13.80 23.78
C ASP A 209 54.96 14.66 23.39
N ASN A 210 54.94 15.14 22.16
CA ASN A 210 53.76 15.83 21.65
C ASN A 210 52.75 14.81 21.23
N GLY A 211 51.87 14.50 22.19
CA GLY A 211 50.61 13.96 21.91
C GLY A 211 49.79 14.85 21.00
#